data_8d6bb8c8272823ca3981192aa58f578c
#
_entry.id   8d6bb8c8272823ca3981192aa58f578c
#
_cell.length_a   1.000
_cell.length_b   1.000
_cell.length_c   1.000
_cell.angle_alpha   90.00
_cell.angle_beta   90.00
_cell.angle_gamma   90.00
#
_symmetry.space_group_name_H-M   'P 1'
#
loop_
_entity.id
_entity.type
_entity.pdbx_description
1 polymer ?
#
loop_
_entity_poly.entity_id
_entity_poly.type
_entity_poly.pdbx_seq_one_letter_code
_entity_poly.pdbx_strand_id
1 'polypeptide(L)'
;NREWYPWLKKKGYTDVEYDYSIPGRNRDALNEYWRESVEQNKDFEVGYTLGMRGIHDSGFETKSLKGLTGEELRKAKIELLQTIIGAQEKILADTLDDEPLKSFVPYKEVLELYDNGLEVPEDLTLIWTNDNYGYIRRYPGEKEKARKGGNGIYYHNSYWAPPGASYLFINSIPLAHTRNELYKAWCEGLRKVWVLNVGAIKPLEQEITFYLKFAWEAG
;
A
#
# COMPACT_ATOMS: atom_id res chain seq x y z
N ASN A 1 7.26 7.49 -3.59
CA ASN A 1 8.59 7.52 -2.96
C ASN A 1 9.76 7.51 -3.95
N ARG A 2 9.57 7.05 -5.20
CA ARG A 2 10.60 7.11 -6.25
C ARG A 2 11.00 8.53 -6.63
N GLU A 3 10.05 9.47 -6.54
CA GLU A 3 10.25 10.88 -6.87
C GLU A 3 10.90 11.68 -5.72
N TRP A 4 11.17 11.07 -4.56
CA TRP A 4 11.75 11.73 -3.41
C TRP A 4 13.09 12.41 -3.71
N TYR A 5 14.06 11.67 -4.27
CA TYR A 5 15.36 12.24 -4.59
C TYR A 5 15.34 13.31 -5.69
N PRO A 6 14.61 13.15 -6.83
CA PRO A 6 14.37 14.22 -7.77
C PRO A 6 13.75 15.46 -7.13
N TRP A 7 12.76 15.28 -6.24
CA TRP A 7 12.10 16.37 -5.53
C TRP A 7 13.06 17.10 -4.58
N LEU A 8 13.86 16.38 -3.77
CA LEU A 8 14.88 16.98 -2.92
C LEU A 8 15.85 17.86 -3.70
N LYS A 9 16.33 17.35 -4.83
CA LYS A 9 17.25 18.08 -5.72
C LYS A 9 16.61 19.37 -6.25
N LYS A 10 15.34 19.29 -6.66
CA LYS A 10 14.57 20.46 -7.13
C LYS A 10 14.40 21.53 -6.05
N LYS A 11 14.21 21.11 -4.80
CA LYS A 11 14.05 21.99 -3.62
C LYS A 11 15.36 22.47 -3.03
N GLY A 12 16.48 21.91 -3.43
CA GLY A 12 17.79 22.26 -2.85
C GLY A 12 18.05 21.68 -1.45
N TYR A 13 17.30 20.64 -1.07
CA TYR A 13 17.54 19.93 0.18
C TYR A 13 18.76 19.00 0.06
N THR A 14 19.70 19.09 1.01
CA THR A 14 20.91 18.27 1.04
C THR A 14 21.06 17.46 2.31
N ASP A 15 20.24 17.72 3.33
CA ASP A 15 20.38 17.25 4.70
C ASP A 15 19.11 16.53 5.23
N VAL A 16 18.18 16.14 4.35
CA VAL A 16 16.97 15.42 4.70
C VAL A 16 16.96 14.01 4.08
N GLU A 17 16.33 13.09 4.79
CA GLU A 17 16.26 11.68 4.44
C GLU A 17 14.80 11.23 4.34
N TYR A 18 14.57 10.10 3.65
CA TYR A 18 13.24 9.46 3.61
C TYR A 18 13.00 8.67 4.91
N ASP A 19 12.95 9.39 6.02
CA ASP A 19 12.81 8.85 7.36
C ASP A 19 11.99 9.79 8.25
N TYR A 20 10.74 9.44 8.51
CA TYR A 20 9.82 10.24 9.32
C TYR A 20 10.17 10.19 10.83
N SER A 21 11.02 9.27 11.26
CA SER A 21 11.45 9.18 12.66
C SER A 21 12.34 10.34 13.09
N ILE A 22 12.99 11.01 12.13
CA ILE A 22 13.82 12.18 12.38
C ILE A 22 12.92 13.43 12.52
N PRO A 23 12.83 14.07 13.70
CA PRO A 23 11.95 15.21 13.92
C PRO A 23 12.44 16.49 13.24
N GLY A 24 11.61 17.54 13.27
CA GLY A 24 11.92 18.85 12.72
C GLY A 24 11.99 18.85 11.20
N ARG A 25 13.03 19.48 10.63
CA ARG A 25 13.19 19.72 9.20
C ARG A 25 12.94 18.49 8.31
N ASN A 26 13.28 17.30 8.79
CA ASN A 26 13.08 16.07 8.03
C ASN A 26 11.60 15.72 7.90
N ARG A 27 10.83 15.82 8.98
CA ARG A 27 9.36 15.63 8.94
C ARG A 27 8.68 16.72 8.14
N ASP A 28 9.13 17.97 8.28
CA ASP A 28 8.58 19.09 7.53
C ASP A 28 8.76 18.89 6.03
N ALA A 29 9.93 18.46 5.58
CA ALA A 29 10.20 18.16 4.18
C ALA A 29 9.35 16.98 3.65
N LEU A 30 9.15 15.92 4.45
CA LEU A 30 8.27 14.81 4.07
C LEU A 30 6.81 15.25 3.97
N ASN A 31 6.34 16.04 4.92
CA ASN A 31 4.98 16.61 4.89
C ASN A 31 4.78 17.56 3.68
N GLU A 32 5.78 18.37 3.36
CA GLU A 32 5.77 19.22 2.18
C GLU A 32 5.71 18.39 0.89
N TYR A 33 6.54 17.35 0.79
CA TYR A 33 6.54 16.42 -0.34
C TYR A 33 5.18 15.76 -0.57
N TRP A 34 4.55 15.27 0.50
CA TRP A 34 3.22 14.66 0.41
C TRP A 34 2.16 15.68 0.03
N ARG A 35 2.18 16.89 0.64
CA ARG A 35 1.22 17.97 0.32
C ARG A 35 1.32 18.38 -1.14
N GLU A 36 2.51 18.59 -1.66
CA GLU A 36 2.70 18.93 -3.07
C GLU A 36 2.19 17.84 -4.02
N SER A 37 2.36 16.57 -3.63
CA SER A 37 1.81 15.45 -4.40
C SER A 37 0.28 15.48 -4.41
N VAL A 38 -0.36 15.80 -3.30
CA VAL A 38 -1.83 15.95 -3.22
C VAL A 38 -2.29 17.13 -4.06
N GLU A 39 -1.65 18.30 -3.91
CA GLU A 39 -1.98 19.52 -4.67
C GLU A 39 -1.89 19.33 -6.19
N GLN A 40 -0.90 18.56 -6.65
CA GLN A 40 -0.74 18.26 -8.09
C GLN A 40 -1.83 17.35 -8.65
N ASN A 41 -2.51 16.60 -7.80
CA ASN A 41 -3.50 15.60 -8.20
C ASN A 41 -4.93 15.94 -7.77
N LYS A 42 -5.15 17.04 -7.07
CA LYS A 42 -6.46 17.35 -6.47
C LYS A 42 -7.61 17.53 -7.47
N ASP A 43 -7.29 17.92 -8.70
CA ASP A 43 -8.29 18.11 -9.76
C ASP A 43 -8.64 16.80 -10.50
N PHE A 44 -8.05 15.69 -10.10
CA PHE A 44 -8.27 14.37 -10.70
C PHE A 44 -8.96 13.43 -9.72
N GLU A 45 -9.72 12.46 -10.24
CA GLU A 45 -10.27 11.36 -9.44
C GLU A 45 -9.14 10.39 -9.04
N VAL A 46 -8.60 10.56 -7.83
CA VAL A 46 -7.45 9.82 -7.32
C VAL A 46 -7.77 9.13 -6.00
N GLY A 47 -7.32 7.89 -5.86
CA GLY A 47 -7.26 7.20 -4.57
C GLY A 47 -5.90 7.35 -3.90
N TYR A 48 -5.88 7.65 -2.61
CA TYR A 48 -4.66 7.85 -1.84
C TYR A 48 -4.37 6.65 -0.94
N THR A 49 -3.19 6.07 -1.09
CA THR A 49 -2.70 5.01 -0.18
C THR A 49 -1.89 5.65 0.94
N LEU A 50 -2.33 5.48 2.17
CA LEU A 50 -1.67 6.02 3.36
C LEU A 50 -0.72 5.00 3.98
N GLY A 51 0.29 5.51 4.67
CA GLY A 51 1.35 4.74 5.28
C GLY A 51 2.71 5.06 4.68
N MET A 52 3.73 4.34 5.13
CA MET A 52 5.10 4.53 4.66
C MET A 52 5.84 3.20 4.64
N ARG A 53 6.58 2.95 3.58
CA ARG A 53 7.62 1.91 3.48
C ARG A 53 8.90 2.56 2.96
N GLY A 54 9.99 1.85 2.95
CA GLY A 54 11.24 2.34 2.41
C GLY A 54 11.20 2.60 0.90
N ILE A 55 12.22 3.26 0.38
CA ILE A 55 12.36 3.54 -1.05
C ILE A 55 12.60 2.23 -1.80
N HIS A 56 12.03 2.09 -2.99
CA HIS A 56 12.12 0.90 -3.84
C HIS A 56 11.63 -0.40 -3.16
N ASP A 57 10.54 -0.32 -2.41
CA ASP A 57 9.95 -1.46 -1.68
C ASP A 57 10.84 -2.08 -0.60
N SER A 58 11.85 -1.37 -0.13
CA SER A 58 12.54 -1.76 1.08
C SER A 58 11.59 -1.69 2.29
N GLY A 59 11.90 -2.45 3.34
CA GLY A 59 11.10 -2.51 4.53
C GLY A 59 10.98 -1.16 5.25
N PHE A 60 10.07 -1.08 6.21
CA PHE A 60 9.90 0.09 7.07
C PHE A 60 11.06 0.15 8.09
N GLU A 61 12.14 0.79 7.68
CA GLU A 61 13.35 1.01 8.48
C GLU A 61 13.52 2.49 8.80
N THR A 62 13.95 2.78 10.02
CA THR A 62 14.14 4.15 10.52
C THR A 62 15.36 4.24 11.42
N LYS A 63 15.99 5.41 11.46
CA LYS A 63 17.20 5.63 12.28
C LYS A 63 16.92 5.60 13.76
N SER A 64 15.77 6.16 14.22
CA SER A 64 15.40 6.22 15.63
C SER A 64 15.12 4.86 16.24
N LEU A 65 14.85 3.84 15.42
CA LEU A 65 14.52 2.49 15.89
C LEU A 65 15.74 1.55 15.90
N LYS A 66 16.92 2.06 15.52
CA LYS A 66 18.17 1.30 15.61
C LYS A 66 18.48 0.93 17.06
N GLY A 67 18.71 -0.37 17.28
CA GLY A 67 19.02 -0.91 18.62
C GLY A 67 17.81 -1.42 19.40
N LEU A 68 16.58 -1.09 18.99
CA LEU A 68 15.38 -1.74 19.51
C LEU A 68 15.21 -3.13 18.90
N THR A 69 14.69 -4.06 19.69
CA THR A 69 14.44 -5.45 19.25
C THR A 69 13.10 -5.96 19.78
N GLY A 70 12.62 -7.05 19.20
CA GLY A 70 11.43 -7.74 19.68
C GLY A 70 10.20 -6.83 19.80
N GLU A 71 9.55 -6.91 20.96
CA GLU A 71 8.30 -6.18 21.20
C GLU A 71 8.46 -4.66 21.26
N GLU A 72 9.59 -4.17 21.79
CA GLU A 72 9.86 -2.74 21.83
C GLU A 72 9.98 -2.13 20.43
N LEU A 73 10.71 -2.80 19.54
CA LEU A 73 10.81 -2.39 18.13
C LEU A 73 9.44 -2.39 17.45
N ARG A 74 8.63 -3.43 17.70
CA ARG A 74 7.29 -3.53 17.10
C ARG A 74 6.38 -2.40 17.57
N LYS A 75 6.31 -2.13 18.86
CA LYS A 75 5.53 -1.00 19.43
C LYS A 75 5.98 0.34 18.85
N ALA A 76 7.27 0.60 18.82
CA ALA A 76 7.80 1.85 18.27
C ALA A 76 7.50 2.01 16.77
N LYS A 77 7.53 0.92 15.99
CA LYS A 77 7.11 0.94 14.58
C LYS A 77 5.61 1.24 14.42
N ILE A 78 4.76 0.67 15.27
CA ILE A 78 3.31 0.92 15.28
C ILE A 78 3.04 2.40 15.57
N GLU A 79 3.59 2.94 16.63
CA GLU A 79 3.42 4.35 17.02
C GLU A 79 3.89 5.32 15.93
N LEU A 80 5.04 5.03 15.31
CA LEU A 80 5.56 5.84 14.22
C LEU A 80 4.65 5.79 13.00
N LEU A 81 4.17 4.60 12.61
CA LEU A 81 3.30 4.45 11.45
C LEU A 81 1.93 5.09 11.67
N GLN A 82 1.37 5.03 12.88
CA GLN A 82 0.15 5.76 13.26
C GLN A 82 0.36 7.28 13.15
N THR A 83 1.51 7.78 13.61
CA THR A 83 1.87 9.20 13.48
C THR A 83 1.94 9.63 12.00
N ILE A 84 2.52 8.78 11.15
CA ILE A 84 2.61 9.02 9.70
C ILE A 84 1.22 9.07 9.06
N ILE A 85 0.38 8.07 9.34
CA ILE A 85 -0.98 8.00 8.80
C ILE A 85 -1.78 9.24 9.21
N GLY A 86 -1.73 9.63 10.50
CA GLY A 86 -2.41 10.83 10.99
C GLY A 86 -1.92 12.12 10.33
N ALA A 87 -0.62 12.25 10.07
CA ALA A 87 -0.07 13.40 9.34
C ALA A 87 -0.54 13.43 7.88
N GLN A 88 -0.60 12.28 7.21
CA GLN A 88 -1.10 12.17 5.84
C GLN A 88 -2.59 12.45 5.75
N GLU A 89 -3.41 11.96 6.69
CA GLU A 89 -4.84 12.28 6.76
C GLU A 89 -5.07 13.79 6.92
N LYS A 90 -4.30 14.42 7.81
CA LYS A 90 -4.36 15.86 7.99
C LYS A 90 -4.02 16.61 6.71
N ILE A 91 -3.01 16.17 5.96
CA ILE A 91 -2.64 16.79 4.68
C ILE A 91 -3.79 16.68 3.68
N LEU A 92 -4.45 15.51 3.58
CA LEU A 92 -5.61 15.33 2.70
C LEU A 92 -6.75 16.25 3.09
N ALA A 93 -7.11 16.31 4.37
CA ALA A 93 -8.17 17.16 4.89
C ALA A 93 -7.90 18.66 4.72
N ASP A 94 -6.63 19.08 4.83
CA ASP A 94 -6.23 20.49 4.66
C ASP A 94 -6.15 20.91 3.18
N THR A 95 -6.09 19.95 2.23
CA THR A 95 -5.78 20.23 0.82
C THR A 95 -6.95 19.96 -0.12
N LEU A 96 -7.83 19.01 0.22
CA LEU A 96 -8.94 18.57 -0.63
C LEU A 96 -10.27 19.10 -0.10
N ASP A 97 -11.14 19.51 -1.01
CA ASP A 97 -12.50 19.97 -0.66
C ASP A 97 -13.45 18.79 -0.38
N ASP A 98 -13.24 17.66 -1.05
CA ASP A 98 -14.06 16.45 -0.92
C ASP A 98 -13.24 15.30 -0.27
N GLU A 99 -13.94 14.34 0.33
CA GLU A 99 -13.33 13.16 0.92
C GLU A 99 -12.90 12.16 -0.17
N PRO A 100 -11.59 11.93 -0.37
CA PRO A 100 -11.11 11.03 -1.41
C PRO A 100 -11.25 9.56 -1.01
N LEU A 101 -11.10 8.65 -1.97
CA LEU A 101 -10.85 7.25 -1.68
C LEU A 101 -9.50 7.12 -0.97
N LYS A 102 -9.52 6.67 0.29
CA LYS A 102 -8.32 6.39 1.09
C LYS A 102 -8.13 4.90 1.27
N SER A 103 -6.91 4.43 1.23
CA SER A 103 -6.59 3.02 1.40
C SER A 103 -5.36 2.78 2.27
N PHE A 104 -5.30 1.62 2.88
CA PHE A 104 -4.15 1.09 3.58
C PHE A 104 -3.88 -0.33 3.13
N VAL A 105 -2.62 -0.67 2.89
CA VAL A 105 -2.21 -1.99 2.38
C VAL A 105 -1.43 -2.74 3.46
N PRO A 106 -2.06 -3.61 4.25
CA PRO A 106 -1.38 -4.49 5.19
C PRO A 106 -0.63 -5.60 4.42
N TYR A 107 0.64 -5.37 4.12
CA TYR A 107 1.47 -6.26 3.31
C TYR A 107 2.86 -6.43 3.91
N LYS A 108 3.42 -7.64 3.85
CA LYS A 108 4.74 -8.00 4.40
C LYS A 108 4.87 -7.58 5.89
N GLU A 109 5.92 -6.83 6.23
CA GLU A 109 6.18 -6.33 7.59
C GLU A 109 5.04 -5.45 8.14
N VAL A 110 4.32 -4.75 7.28
CA VAL A 110 3.19 -3.90 7.69
C VAL A 110 1.98 -4.74 8.11
N LEU A 111 1.77 -5.93 7.52
CA LEU A 111 0.73 -6.86 7.97
C LEU A 111 1.00 -7.34 9.40
N GLU A 112 2.26 -7.64 9.74
CA GLU A 112 2.63 -8.01 11.10
C GLU A 112 2.32 -6.88 12.10
N LEU A 113 2.61 -5.63 11.75
CA LEU A 113 2.27 -4.48 12.59
C LEU A 113 0.76 -4.34 12.77
N TYR A 114 -0.01 -4.53 11.69
CA TYR A 114 -1.47 -4.46 11.72
C TYR A 114 -2.07 -5.56 12.61
N ASP A 115 -1.65 -6.79 12.46
CA ASP A 115 -2.12 -7.93 13.27
C ASP A 115 -1.69 -7.81 14.76
N ASN A 116 -0.70 -6.97 15.07
CA ASN A 116 -0.21 -6.69 16.43
C ASN A 116 -0.66 -5.33 16.99
N GLY A 117 -1.73 -4.73 16.45
CA GLY A 117 -2.40 -3.60 17.06
C GLY A 117 -2.12 -2.23 16.43
N LEU A 118 -1.60 -2.18 15.20
CA LEU A 118 -1.62 -0.94 14.44
C LEU A 118 -3.07 -0.53 14.16
N GLU A 119 -3.48 0.59 14.71
CA GLU A 119 -4.79 1.16 14.46
C GLU A 119 -4.80 1.91 13.12
N VAL A 120 -5.74 1.56 12.26
CA VAL A 120 -5.95 2.19 10.96
C VAL A 120 -7.33 2.84 10.98
N PRO A 121 -7.48 4.13 10.61
CA PRO A 121 -8.76 4.82 10.58
C PRO A 121 -9.85 4.03 9.86
N GLU A 122 -11.07 4.02 10.41
CA GLU A 122 -12.19 3.16 9.99
C GLU A 122 -12.68 3.43 8.55
N ASP A 123 -12.44 4.61 8.04
CA ASP A 123 -12.81 5.05 6.70
C ASP A 123 -11.80 4.67 5.61
N LEU A 124 -10.60 4.21 5.99
CA LEU A 124 -9.62 3.69 5.04
C LEU A 124 -10.03 2.29 4.57
N THR A 125 -10.03 2.08 3.26
CA THR A 125 -10.18 0.74 2.66
C THR A 125 -8.95 -0.11 2.96
N LEU A 126 -9.13 -1.27 3.57
CA LEU A 126 -8.05 -2.25 3.74
C LEU A 126 -7.87 -3.03 2.43
N ILE A 127 -6.69 -2.97 1.85
CA ILE A 127 -6.37 -3.68 0.61
C ILE A 127 -5.47 -4.87 0.92
N TRP A 128 -6.05 -6.06 0.88
CA TRP A 128 -5.37 -7.34 1.12
C TRP A 128 -4.60 -7.78 -0.11
N THR A 129 -3.60 -8.64 0.07
CA THR A 129 -2.73 -9.07 -1.03
C THR A 129 -2.63 -10.59 -1.11
N ASN A 130 -2.34 -11.12 -2.30
CA ASN A 130 -1.93 -12.51 -2.47
C ASN A 130 -0.40 -12.67 -2.29
N ASP A 131 0.03 -13.91 -2.16
CA ASP A 131 1.44 -14.30 -2.13
C ASP A 131 2.02 -14.50 -3.54
N ASN A 132 3.31 -14.85 -3.62
CA ASN A 132 4.03 -15.08 -4.88
C ASN A 132 3.49 -16.25 -5.71
N TYR A 133 2.63 -17.07 -5.13
CA TYR A 133 2.04 -18.26 -5.77
C TYR A 133 0.56 -18.07 -6.12
N GLY A 134 0.03 -16.86 -5.93
CA GLY A 134 -1.35 -16.51 -6.24
C GLY A 134 -2.36 -16.76 -5.12
N TYR A 135 -1.94 -17.23 -3.94
CA TYR A 135 -2.85 -17.49 -2.83
C TYR A 135 -3.06 -16.28 -1.93
N ILE A 136 -4.30 -16.00 -1.60
CA ILE A 136 -4.66 -15.03 -0.56
C ILE A 136 -4.55 -15.72 0.79
N ARG A 137 -3.57 -15.34 1.61
CA ARG A 137 -3.26 -16.00 2.89
C ARG A 137 -3.99 -15.38 4.08
N ARG A 138 -4.49 -14.17 3.94
CA ARG A 138 -5.17 -13.42 4.98
C ARG A 138 -6.44 -12.79 4.41
N TYR A 139 -7.57 -13.10 5.00
CA TYR A 139 -8.87 -12.51 4.71
C TYR A 139 -9.33 -11.62 5.87
N PRO A 140 -10.22 -10.64 5.64
CA PRO A 140 -10.78 -9.83 6.71
C PRO A 140 -11.59 -10.67 7.68
N GLY A 141 -11.37 -10.44 8.98
CA GLY A 141 -12.23 -10.94 10.05
C GLY A 141 -13.52 -10.10 10.17
N GLU A 142 -14.41 -10.47 11.08
CA GLU A 142 -15.72 -9.82 11.20
C GLU A 142 -15.62 -8.30 11.50
N LYS A 143 -14.66 -7.88 12.31
CA LYS A 143 -14.42 -6.46 12.59
C LYS A 143 -13.99 -5.70 11.34
N GLU A 144 -13.10 -6.29 10.55
CA GLU A 144 -12.58 -5.69 9.33
C GLU A 144 -13.64 -5.66 8.21
N LYS A 145 -14.52 -6.66 8.15
CA LYS A 145 -15.67 -6.69 7.22
C LYS A 145 -16.67 -5.57 7.53
N ALA A 146 -16.82 -5.20 8.80
CA ALA A 146 -17.75 -4.17 9.24
C ALA A 146 -17.22 -2.72 9.08
N ARG A 147 -15.96 -2.53 8.67
CA ARG A 147 -15.34 -1.20 8.53
C ARG A 147 -16.08 -0.33 7.49
N LYS A 148 -16.18 0.97 7.79
CA LYS A 148 -16.76 1.97 6.87
C LYS A 148 -16.02 2.03 5.53
N GLY A 149 -14.69 1.99 5.55
CA GLY A 149 -13.84 2.00 4.36
C GLY A 149 -13.93 0.72 3.52
N GLY A 150 -14.42 -0.38 4.12
CA GLY A 150 -14.53 -1.67 3.44
C GLY A 150 -13.19 -2.33 3.16
N ASN A 151 -13.21 -3.33 2.28
CA ASN A 151 -12.05 -4.16 1.96
C ASN A 151 -11.90 -4.32 0.44
N GLY A 152 -10.66 -4.41 0.00
CA GLY A 152 -10.28 -4.60 -1.39
C GLY A 152 -9.15 -5.61 -1.54
N ILE A 153 -8.73 -5.86 -2.77
CA ILE A 153 -7.64 -6.76 -3.10
C ILE A 153 -6.63 -6.13 -4.05
N TYR A 154 -5.36 -6.36 -3.77
CA TYR A 154 -4.24 -6.13 -4.65
C TYR A 154 -3.68 -7.49 -5.06
N TYR A 155 -4.01 -7.93 -6.28
CA TYR A 155 -3.67 -9.26 -6.79
C TYR A 155 -2.48 -9.18 -7.75
N HIS A 156 -1.45 -9.97 -7.48
CA HIS A 156 -0.29 -10.09 -8.35
C HIS A 156 -0.48 -11.30 -9.28
N ASN A 157 -0.48 -11.06 -10.58
CA ASN A 157 -0.43 -12.14 -11.58
C ASN A 157 0.99 -12.54 -11.93
N SER A 158 1.95 -11.66 -11.70
CA SER A 158 3.37 -11.97 -11.85
C SER A 158 4.20 -11.27 -10.79
N TYR A 159 5.30 -11.89 -10.41
CA TYR A 159 6.27 -11.33 -9.49
C TYR A 159 7.60 -11.08 -10.17
N TRP A 160 8.20 -9.95 -9.86
CA TRP A 160 9.55 -9.63 -10.29
C TRP A 160 10.54 -10.41 -9.43
N ALA A 161 11.49 -11.07 -10.09
CA ALA A 161 12.57 -11.71 -9.38
C ALA A 161 13.50 -10.66 -8.74
N PRO A 162 14.14 -10.99 -7.60
CA PRO A 162 15.17 -10.13 -7.05
C PRO A 162 16.35 -9.97 -8.02
N PRO A 163 17.19 -8.94 -7.86
CA PRO A 163 18.37 -8.77 -8.66
C PRO A 163 19.24 -10.04 -8.71
N GLY A 164 19.66 -10.43 -9.90
CA GLY A 164 20.47 -11.64 -10.13
C GLY A 164 19.67 -12.93 -10.36
N ALA A 165 18.34 -12.91 -10.25
CA ALA A 165 17.48 -14.03 -10.59
C ALA A 165 16.71 -13.77 -11.89
N SER A 166 16.15 -14.84 -12.49
CA SER A 166 15.36 -14.73 -13.71
C SER A 166 14.09 -13.91 -13.48
N TYR A 167 13.84 -12.97 -14.37
CA TYR A 167 12.64 -12.17 -14.37
C TYR A 167 11.43 -12.99 -14.86
N LEU A 168 10.33 -12.96 -14.13
CA LEU A 168 9.08 -13.58 -14.56
C LEU A 168 8.36 -12.68 -15.57
N PHE A 169 8.61 -12.94 -16.83
CA PHE A 169 8.05 -12.18 -17.95
C PHE A 169 6.60 -12.56 -18.23
N ILE A 170 6.29 -13.84 -18.09
CA ILE A 170 4.94 -14.40 -18.29
C ILE A 170 4.27 -14.74 -16.96
N ASN A 171 2.94 -14.81 -16.99
CA ASN A 171 2.18 -15.25 -15.84
C ASN A 171 2.50 -16.72 -15.49
N SER A 172 2.78 -16.97 -14.23
CA SER A 172 2.97 -18.32 -13.68
C SER A 172 1.76 -18.84 -12.92
N ILE A 173 0.69 -18.03 -12.81
CA ILE A 173 -0.53 -18.38 -12.04
C ILE A 173 -1.62 -18.76 -13.03
N PRO A 174 -2.10 -20.03 -13.05
CA PRO A 174 -3.17 -20.44 -13.95
C PRO A 174 -4.46 -19.65 -13.72
N LEU A 175 -5.19 -19.29 -14.79
CA LEU A 175 -6.45 -18.55 -14.69
C LEU A 175 -7.49 -19.22 -13.81
N ALA A 176 -7.54 -20.57 -13.80
CA ALA A 176 -8.44 -21.31 -12.92
C ALA A 176 -8.12 -21.06 -11.43
N HIS A 177 -6.84 -20.93 -11.08
CA HIS A 177 -6.41 -20.58 -9.73
C HIS A 177 -6.76 -19.13 -9.40
N THR A 178 -6.43 -18.20 -10.29
CA THR A 178 -6.83 -16.78 -10.16
C THR A 178 -8.33 -16.65 -9.94
N ARG A 179 -9.17 -17.35 -10.75
CA ARG A 179 -10.63 -17.35 -10.58
C ARG A 179 -11.05 -17.82 -9.20
N ASN A 180 -10.49 -18.92 -8.73
CA ASN A 180 -10.82 -19.50 -7.42
C ASN A 180 -10.50 -18.52 -6.27
N GLU A 181 -9.34 -17.90 -6.31
CA GLU A 181 -8.92 -16.97 -5.25
C GLU A 181 -9.73 -15.66 -5.32
N LEU A 182 -10.03 -15.14 -6.50
CA LEU A 182 -10.87 -13.95 -6.66
C LEU A 182 -12.32 -14.21 -6.23
N TYR A 183 -12.87 -15.39 -6.53
CA TYR A 183 -14.21 -15.78 -6.04
C TYR A 183 -14.26 -15.85 -4.50
N LYS A 184 -13.25 -16.46 -3.88
CA LYS A 184 -13.12 -16.46 -2.41
C LYS A 184 -13.01 -15.03 -1.88
N ALA A 185 -12.17 -14.19 -2.49
CA ALA A 185 -12.01 -12.80 -2.10
C ALA A 185 -13.37 -12.06 -2.10
N TRP A 186 -14.15 -12.23 -3.15
CA TRP A 186 -15.49 -11.67 -3.24
C TRP A 186 -16.42 -12.17 -2.13
N CYS A 187 -16.45 -13.48 -1.89
CA CYS A 187 -17.26 -14.09 -0.83
C CYS A 187 -16.85 -13.61 0.56
N GLU A 188 -15.56 -13.36 0.77
CA GLU A 188 -15.01 -12.87 2.04
C GLU A 188 -15.10 -11.34 2.21
N GLY A 189 -15.75 -10.64 1.28
CA GLY A 189 -16.06 -9.21 1.40
C GLY A 189 -15.01 -8.25 0.84
N LEU A 190 -14.05 -8.73 0.06
CA LEU A 190 -13.09 -7.87 -0.64
C LEU A 190 -13.74 -7.28 -1.90
N ARG A 191 -14.54 -6.21 -1.76
CA ARG A 191 -15.43 -5.73 -2.83
C ARG A 191 -15.22 -4.27 -3.21
N LYS A 192 -14.50 -3.49 -2.39
CA LYS A 192 -14.44 -2.03 -2.54
C LYS A 192 -13.48 -1.58 -3.65
N VAL A 193 -12.28 -2.17 -3.67
CA VAL A 193 -11.22 -1.83 -4.63
C VAL A 193 -10.52 -3.11 -5.09
N TRP A 194 -10.38 -3.27 -6.39
CA TRP A 194 -9.66 -4.39 -6.98
C TRP A 194 -8.51 -3.88 -7.85
N VAL A 195 -7.28 -4.22 -7.47
CA VAL A 195 -6.06 -3.84 -8.19
C VAL A 195 -5.41 -5.09 -8.76
N LEU A 196 -5.06 -5.08 -10.04
CA LEU A 196 -4.27 -6.11 -10.68
C LEU A 196 -2.85 -5.62 -10.93
N ASN A 197 -1.87 -6.29 -10.34
CA ASN A 197 -0.46 -6.07 -10.65
C ASN A 197 0.00 -7.06 -11.72
N VAL A 198 0.51 -6.53 -12.81
CA VAL A 198 1.09 -7.30 -13.92
C VAL A 198 2.53 -6.85 -14.17
N GLY A 199 3.41 -7.76 -14.53
CA GLY A 199 4.79 -7.42 -14.89
C GLY A 199 4.84 -6.68 -16.21
N ALA A 200 4.57 -7.40 -17.31
CA ALA A 200 4.43 -6.83 -18.64
C ALA A 200 2.98 -6.95 -19.11
N ILE A 201 2.45 -5.93 -19.77
CA ILE A 201 1.08 -5.97 -20.31
C ILE A 201 0.99 -7.05 -21.38
N LYS A 202 1.95 -7.10 -22.27
CA LYS A 202 2.13 -8.22 -23.20
C LYS A 202 3.18 -9.18 -22.61
N PRO A 203 2.90 -10.46 -22.53
CA PRO A 203 1.81 -11.26 -23.10
C PRO A 203 0.63 -11.55 -22.15
N LEU A 204 0.28 -10.66 -21.22
CA LEU A 204 -0.72 -10.90 -20.17
C LEU A 204 -2.13 -10.39 -20.51
N GLU A 205 -2.43 -10.15 -21.79
CA GLU A 205 -3.73 -9.60 -22.23
C GLU A 205 -4.90 -10.49 -21.83
N GLN A 206 -4.74 -11.81 -21.87
CA GLN A 206 -5.79 -12.77 -21.51
C GLN A 206 -6.09 -12.67 -20.01
N GLU A 207 -5.07 -12.67 -19.18
CA GLU A 207 -5.18 -12.57 -17.73
C GLU A 207 -5.78 -11.24 -17.29
N ILE A 208 -5.34 -10.14 -17.90
CA ILE A 208 -5.88 -8.81 -17.63
C ILE A 208 -7.37 -8.76 -18.01
N THR A 209 -7.72 -9.25 -19.20
CA THR A 209 -9.10 -9.28 -19.66
C THR A 209 -9.98 -10.13 -18.75
N PHE A 210 -9.49 -11.31 -18.35
CA PHE A 210 -10.20 -12.19 -17.44
C PHE A 210 -10.44 -11.52 -16.09
N TYR A 211 -9.38 -10.96 -15.47
CA TYR A 211 -9.45 -10.30 -14.17
C TYR A 211 -10.47 -9.16 -14.18
N LEU A 212 -10.37 -8.26 -15.16
CA LEU A 212 -11.23 -7.08 -15.23
C LEU A 212 -12.69 -7.45 -15.50
N LYS A 213 -12.96 -8.42 -16.38
CA LYS A 213 -14.31 -8.94 -16.58
C LYS A 213 -14.87 -9.59 -15.32
N PHE A 214 -14.08 -10.43 -14.66
CA PHE A 214 -14.51 -11.08 -13.43
C PHE A 214 -14.82 -10.04 -12.35
N ALA A 215 -13.97 -9.02 -12.18
CA ALA A 215 -14.20 -7.94 -11.21
C ALA A 215 -15.49 -7.14 -11.52
N TRP A 216 -15.79 -6.92 -12.81
CA TRP A 216 -17.01 -6.22 -13.26
C TRP A 216 -18.28 -7.05 -13.05
N GLU A 217 -18.21 -8.36 -13.27
CA GLU A 217 -19.35 -9.27 -13.26
C GLU A 217 -19.59 -9.93 -11.89
N ALA A 218 -18.68 -9.77 -10.94
CA ALA A 218 -18.78 -10.41 -9.63
C ALA A 218 -19.86 -9.80 -8.71
N GLY A 219 -20.45 -8.66 -9.09
CA GLY A 219 -21.45 -7.89 -8.34
C GLY A 219 -22.90 -8.29 -8.62
#